data_5f8de16c62fb031f62d901c1324c5969
#
_entry.id   5f8de16c62fb031f62d901c1324c5969
#
_cell.length_a   1.000
_cell.length_b   1.000
_cell.length_c   1.000
_cell.angle_alpha   90.00
_cell.angle_beta   90.00
_cell.angle_gamma   90.00
#
_symmetry.space_group_name_H-M   'P 1'
#
loop_
_entity.id
_entity.type
_entity.pdbx_description
1 polymer ?
#
loop_
_entity_poly.entity_id
_entity_poly.type
_entity_poly.pdbx_seq_one_letter_code
_entity_poly.pdbx_strand_id
1 'polypeptide(L)'
;SKLFSKAEKPRKGVSSYVGKRAETVTTLHRGRPLGWRFPLGTPKDIHLPATIRAAARQQKGRESSLETAIKISLQDVREKLRIYKAPITTMFVIDLSGSMMLSIDSVKEAIMKLHGEAYRYRDRVGIVALKDTGAVVAQHPITNLHVVANKLLSLRISGFTPLATGLLKAWEILKEAKRRDRSTIPVMVIITDGSANVPLTRSLETGEIRTYTEVGIAVRNYEDLAVRDVMSVSKMIQREGIYTVVVNTNPHFYGRETYGFAVTELIASITKGRLHTVGRLATKEDLVEEIVDKIAVDQKMIAHEASLSMKPP
;
A
#
# COMPACT_ATOMS: atom_id res chain seq x y z
N SER A 1 -36.54 -10.05 44.65
CA SER A 1 -36.24 -8.76 44.00
C SER A 1 -35.43 -9.00 42.74
N LYS A 2 -36.07 -8.83 41.60
CA LYS A 2 -35.54 -9.06 40.23
C LYS A 2 -34.63 -7.90 39.84
N LEU A 3 -33.41 -8.20 39.48
CA LEU A 3 -32.52 -7.33 38.69
C LEU A 3 -31.72 -8.20 37.73
N PHE A 4 -32.39 -8.66 36.67
CA PHE A 4 -31.67 -9.09 35.47
C PHE A 4 -31.63 -7.90 34.52
N SER A 5 -30.46 -7.27 34.44
CA SER A 5 -30.17 -6.29 33.42
C SER A 5 -30.15 -6.98 32.06
N LYS A 6 -30.93 -6.44 31.14
CA LYS A 6 -30.94 -6.81 29.73
C LYS A 6 -29.53 -6.70 29.19
N ALA A 7 -28.97 -7.84 28.77
CA ALA A 7 -27.79 -7.85 27.90
C ALA A 7 -28.18 -7.10 26.63
N GLU A 8 -27.53 -5.98 26.37
CA GLU A 8 -27.63 -5.28 25.09
C GLU A 8 -27.13 -6.22 23.99
N LYS A 9 -27.99 -6.51 23.05
CA LYS A 9 -27.63 -7.20 21.82
C LYS A 9 -26.51 -6.39 21.13
N PRO A 10 -25.45 -7.03 20.63
CA PRO A 10 -24.44 -6.32 19.86
C PRO A 10 -25.14 -5.64 18.69
N ARG A 11 -24.90 -4.35 18.54
CA ARG A 11 -25.42 -3.54 17.43
C ARG A 11 -24.95 -4.18 16.13
N LYS A 12 -25.89 -4.67 15.36
CA LYS A 12 -25.66 -5.12 13.98
C LYS A 12 -24.91 -4.05 13.21
N GLY A 13 -23.80 -4.48 12.62
CA GLY A 13 -23.31 -3.95 11.38
C GLY A 13 -22.91 -2.47 11.43
N VAL A 14 -21.62 -2.23 11.58
CA VAL A 14 -21.01 -1.11 10.88
C VAL A 14 -21.39 -1.32 9.41
N SER A 15 -22.49 -0.66 9.02
CA SER A 15 -22.91 -0.51 7.64
C SER A 15 -21.64 -0.23 6.84
N SER A 16 -21.42 -1.03 5.82
CA SER A 16 -20.36 -0.85 4.85
C SER A 16 -20.37 0.61 4.38
N TYR A 17 -19.60 1.45 5.03
CA TYR A 17 -19.15 2.67 4.42
C TYR A 17 -18.26 2.24 3.26
N VAL A 18 -18.88 1.97 2.13
CA VAL A 18 -18.24 1.97 0.83
C VAL A 18 -17.78 3.41 0.65
N GLY A 19 -16.68 3.74 1.31
CA GLY A 19 -16.02 5.02 1.18
C GLY A 19 -15.66 5.16 -0.28
N LYS A 20 -16.27 6.15 -0.96
CA LYS A 20 -15.86 6.54 -2.30
C LYS A 20 -14.36 6.75 -2.23
N ARG A 21 -13.57 5.93 -2.95
CA ARG A 21 -12.14 6.21 -3.10
C ARG A 21 -11.99 7.65 -3.52
N ALA A 22 -11.07 8.33 -2.89
CA ALA A 22 -10.77 9.70 -3.21
C ALA A 22 -10.49 9.83 -4.71
N GLU A 23 -11.31 10.64 -5.35
CA GLU A 23 -11.18 10.97 -6.75
C GLU A 23 -10.13 12.06 -6.89
N THR A 24 -9.07 11.79 -7.63
CA THR A 24 -8.01 12.76 -7.90
C THR A 24 -8.31 13.44 -9.23
N VAL A 25 -8.29 14.79 -9.23
CA VAL A 25 -8.38 15.56 -10.47
C VAL A 25 -7.03 15.47 -11.19
N THR A 26 -7.07 15.06 -12.45
CA THR A 26 -5.86 14.88 -13.26
C THR A 26 -6.02 15.51 -14.63
N THR A 27 -4.90 15.91 -15.22
CA THR A 27 -4.78 16.32 -16.62
C THR A 27 -4.28 15.19 -17.52
N LEU A 28 -4.05 14.00 -16.97
CA LEU A 28 -3.69 12.83 -17.75
C LEU A 28 -4.88 12.40 -18.61
N HIS A 29 -4.60 11.78 -19.78
CA HIS A 29 -5.63 11.29 -20.70
C HIS A 29 -6.53 10.17 -20.15
N ARG A 30 -6.42 9.83 -18.87
CA ARG A 30 -7.16 8.78 -18.18
C ARG A 30 -8.22 9.37 -17.25
N GLY A 31 -9.34 8.68 -17.11
CA GLY A 31 -10.41 9.05 -16.19
C GLY A 31 -11.61 9.72 -16.85
N ARG A 32 -12.66 9.97 -16.05
CA ARG A 32 -13.91 10.58 -16.48
C ARG A 32 -13.74 12.11 -16.59
N PRO A 33 -14.20 12.77 -17.67
CA PRO A 33 -14.22 14.22 -17.73
C PRO A 33 -15.05 14.82 -16.58
N LEU A 34 -14.48 15.76 -15.86
CA LEU A 34 -15.13 16.54 -14.80
C LEU A 34 -15.55 17.90 -15.31
N GLY A 35 -14.68 18.54 -16.09
CA GLY A 35 -14.84 19.90 -16.57
C GLY A 35 -13.66 20.34 -17.42
N TRP A 36 -13.37 21.62 -17.38
CA TRP A 36 -12.26 22.20 -18.10
C TRP A 36 -11.52 23.26 -17.27
N ARG A 37 -10.28 23.57 -17.67
CA ARG A 37 -9.44 24.63 -17.12
C ARG A 37 -8.70 25.38 -18.22
N PHE A 38 -8.09 26.51 -17.89
CA PHE A 38 -7.09 27.11 -18.76
C PHE A 38 -5.82 26.27 -18.81
N PRO A 39 -5.21 26.09 -20.00
CA PRO A 39 -3.97 25.37 -20.12
C PRO A 39 -2.83 26.04 -19.33
N LEU A 40 -2.04 25.26 -18.62
CA LEU A 40 -0.78 25.68 -18.02
C LEU A 40 0.36 25.23 -18.95
N GLY A 41 0.64 26.02 -19.99
CA GLY A 41 1.60 25.67 -21.04
C GLY A 41 0.93 25.02 -22.26
N THR A 42 1.62 24.09 -22.95
CA THR A 42 1.06 23.40 -24.13
C THR A 42 -0.08 22.48 -23.73
N PRO A 43 -1.31 22.68 -24.26
CA PRO A 43 -2.48 21.86 -23.94
C PRO A 43 -2.29 20.43 -24.46
N LYS A 44 -2.53 19.44 -23.58
CA LYS A 44 -2.36 18.02 -23.90
C LYS A 44 -3.68 17.32 -24.21
N ASP A 45 -4.77 17.72 -23.58
CA ASP A 45 -6.11 17.11 -23.75
C ASP A 45 -7.18 18.21 -23.88
N ILE A 46 -7.50 18.58 -25.10
CA ILE A 46 -8.38 19.70 -25.41
C ILE A 46 -9.84 19.35 -25.11
N HIS A 47 -10.52 20.24 -24.38
CA HIS A 47 -11.97 20.18 -24.14
C HIS A 47 -12.72 20.90 -25.25
N LEU A 48 -12.96 20.21 -26.39
CA LEU A 48 -13.55 20.79 -27.59
C LEU A 48 -14.82 21.64 -27.33
N PRO A 49 -15.85 21.15 -26.58
CA PRO A 49 -17.06 21.94 -26.36
C PRO A 49 -16.83 23.25 -25.62
N ALA A 50 -15.89 23.29 -24.68
CA ALA A 50 -15.57 24.51 -23.94
C ALA A 50 -14.72 25.47 -24.78
N THR A 51 -13.79 24.93 -25.57
CA THR A 51 -12.97 25.71 -26.50
C THR A 51 -13.84 26.37 -27.57
N ILE A 52 -14.76 25.64 -28.20
CA ILE A 52 -15.70 26.18 -29.19
C ILE A 52 -16.58 27.28 -28.57
N ARG A 53 -17.13 27.06 -27.36
CA ARG A 53 -17.92 28.09 -26.67
C ARG A 53 -17.11 29.33 -26.33
N ALA A 54 -15.84 29.19 -25.95
CA ALA A 54 -14.96 30.33 -25.71
C ALA A 54 -14.68 31.08 -26.99
N ALA A 55 -14.35 30.39 -28.07
CA ALA A 55 -14.12 30.98 -29.40
C ALA A 55 -15.37 31.72 -29.94
N ALA A 56 -16.54 31.08 -29.84
CA ALA A 56 -17.80 31.66 -30.36
C ALA A 56 -18.13 32.99 -29.73
N ARG A 57 -17.83 33.22 -28.46
CA ARG A 57 -18.04 34.50 -27.76
C ARG A 57 -17.16 35.64 -28.29
N GLN A 58 -16.02 35.32 -28.89
CA GLN A 58 -15.03 36.29 -29.36
C GLN A 58 -15.02 36.49 -30.87
N GLN A 59 -15.98 35.85 -31.60
CA GLN A 59 -16.02 35.95 -33.07
C GLN A 59 -16.27 37.38 -33.59
N LYS A 60 -17.01 38.21 -32.85
CA LYS A 60 -17.31 39.60 -33.27
C LYS A 60 -16.08 40.48 -33.49
N GLY A 61 -14.92 40.12 -32.91
CA GLY A 61 -13.65 40.82 -33.12
C GLY A 61 -12.67 40.14 -34.06
N ARG A 62 -13.07 39.05 -34.71
CA ARG A 62 -12.21 38.27 -35.62
C ARG A 62 -12.70 38.35 -37.01
N GLU A 63 -11.78 38.54 -37.99
CA GLU A 63 -12.12 38.50 -39.39
C GLU A 63 -12.77 37.17 -39.75
N SER A 64 -14.01 37.22 -40.24
CA SER A 64 -14.71 36.01 -40.73
C SER A 64 -14.17 35.65 -42.09
N SER A 65 -13.86 34.35 -42.32
CA SER A 65 -13.65 33.81 -43.62
C SER A 65 -14.88 33.02 -44.03
N LEU A 66 -15.24 33.04 -45.30
CA LEU A 66 -16.37 32.28 -45.86
C LEU A 66 -16.23 30.75 -45.69
N GLU A 67 -15.01 30.30 -45.38
CA GLU A 67 -14.69 28.85 -45.28
C GLU A 67 -14.75 28.28 -43.84
N THR A 68 -14.74 29.11 -42.81
CA THR A 68 -14.73 28.63 -41.42
C THR A 68 -15.77 29.35 -40.57
N ALA A 69 -16.69 28.56 -39.99
CA ALA A 69 -17.74 29.10 -39.13
C ALA A 69 -17.24 29.68 -37.78
N ILE A 70 -16.14 29.16 -37.24
CA ILE A 70 -15.55 29.57 -35.98
C ILE A 70 -14.02 29.55 -36.09
N LYS A 71 -13.37 30.68 -35.85
CA LYS A 71 -11.92 30.77 -35.70
C LYS A 71 -11.54 30.56 -34.24
N ILE A 72 -10.69 29.58 -33.99
CA ILE A 72 -10.16 29.24 -32.65
C ILE A 72 -8.75 29.78 -32.52
N SER A 73 -8.48 30.57 -31.48
CA SER A 73 -7.14 30.99 -31.09
C SER A 73 -6.63 30.24 -29.85
N LEU A 74 -5.34 30.34 -29.57
CA LEU A 74 -4.76 29.72 -28.38
C LEU A 74 -5.43 30.15 -27.06
N GLN A 75 -5.92 31.40 -26.99
CA GLN A 75 -6.62 31.94 -25.80
C GLN A 75 -7.97 31.24 -25.56
N ASP A 76 -8.58 30.69 -26.59
CA ASP A 76 -9.87 29.99 -26.50
C ASP A 76 -9.71 28.57 -25.99
N VAL A 77 -8.51 28.01 -26.09
CA VAL A 77 -8.25 26.62 -25.77
C VAL A 77 -8.54 26.34 -24.29
N ARG A 78 -9.30 25.30 -24.06
CA ARG A 78 -9.63 24.77 -22.72
C ARG A 78 -9.14 23.34 -22.65
N GLU A 79 -8.44 23.02 -21.56
CA GLU A 79 -7.93 21.68 -21.29
C GLU A 79 -8.92 20.89 -20.43
N LYS A 80 -9.14 19.61 -20.74
CA LYS A 80 -10.03 18.76 -19.93
C LYS A 80 -9.46 18.54 -18.54
N LEU A 81 -10.33 18.71 -17.57
CA LEU A 81 -10.12 18.17 -16.22
C LEU A 81 -10.79 16.80 -16.14
N ARG A 82 -10.04 15.81 -15.68
CA ARG A 82 -10.55 14.45 -15.50
C ARG A 82 -10.49 14.05 -14.03
N ILE A 83 -11.45 13.24 -13.60
CA ILE A 83 -11.39 12.53 -12.34
C ILE A 83 -10.85 11.14 -12.59
N TYR A 84 -9.81 10.80 -11.89
CA TYR A 84 -9.17 9.51 -11.97
C TYR A 84 -9.07 8.89 -10.56
N LYS A 85 -9.42 7.62 -10.46
CA LYS A 85 -9.21 6.84 -9.23
C LYS A 85 -7.84 6.19 -9.35
N ALA A 86 -6.88 6.66 -8.58
CA ALA A 86 -5.55 6.11 -8.57
C ALA A 86 -5.58 4.64 -8.10
N PRO A 87 -5.00 3.70 -8.86
CA PRO A 87 -4.91 2.32 -8.41
C PRO A 87 -3.94 2.22 -7.23
N ILE A 88 -4.25 1.38 -6.27
CA ILE A 88 -3.32 1.02 -5.22
C ILE A 88 -2.51 -0.18 -5.69
N THR A 89 -1.19 -0.13 -5.45
CA THR A 89 -0.33 -1.31 -5.60
C THR A 89 0.16 -1.72 -4.23
N THR A 90 -0.37 -2.82 -3.73
CA THR A 90 -0.04 -3.36 -2.40
C THR A 90 0.95 -4.50 -2.52
N MET A 91 2.05 -4.43 -1.77
CA MET A 91 2.95 -5.55 -1.54
C MET A 91 2.78 -6.05 -0.12
N PHE A 92 2.38 -7.31 0.02
CA PHE A 92 2.40 -8.01 1.30
C PHE A 92 3.78 -8.61 1.52
N VAL A 93 4.40 -8.26 2.63
CA VAL A 93 5.61 -8.92 3.15
C VAL A 93 5.17 -9.83 4.28
N ILE A 94 5.23 -11.14 4.04
CA ILE A 94 4.67 -12.15 4.94
C ILE A 94 5.81 -12.95 5.54
N ASP A 95 5.86 -12.94 6.85
CA ASP A 95 6.77 -13.76 7.61
C ASP A 95 6.25 -15.21 7.67
N LEU A 96 7.09 -16.14 7.26
CA LEU A 96 6.82 -17.56 7.30
C LEU A 96 7.70 -18.30 8.33
N SER A 97 8.27 -17.57 9.29
CA SER A 97 9.07 -18.19 10.36
C SER A 97 8.25 -19.13 11.24
N GLY A 98 8.94 -20.00 11.96
CA GLY A 98 8.29 -20.99 12.84
C GLY A 98 7.42 -20.36 13.94
N SER A 99 7.76 -19.16 14.41
CA SER A 99 6.97 -18.39 15.38
C SER A 99 5.58 -17.97 14.84
N MET A 100 5.43 -17.87 13.52
CA MET A 100 4.18 -17.53 12.85
C MET A 100 3.21 -18.70 12.65
N MET A 101 3.60 -19.93 13.05
CA MET A 101 2.86 -21.17 12.78
C MET A 101 1.38 -21.11 13.19
N LEU A 102 1.07 -20.48 14.32
CA LEU A 102 -0.30 -20.35 14.83
C LEU A 102 -1.13 -19.28 14.11
N SER A 103 -0.50 -18.33 13.46
CA SER A 103 -1.17 -17.15 12.85
C SER A 103 -1.22 -17.21 11.33
N ILE A 104 -0.40 -18.03 10.69
CA ILE A 104 -0.22 -17.98 9.23
C ILE A 104 -1.48 -18.29 8.43
N ASP A 105 -2.30 -19.22 8.88
CA ASP A 105 -3.54 -19.55 8.17
C ASP A 105 -4.58 -18.44 8.30
N SER A 106 -4.65 -17.79 9.46
CA SER A 106 -5.48 -16.60 9.66
C SER A 106 -5.01 -15.42 8.80
N VAL A 107 -3.69 -15.22 8.70
CA VAL A 107 -3.10 -14.20 7.83
C VAL A 107 -3.45 -14.46 6.37
N LYS A 108 -3.31 -15.69 5.89
CA LYS A 108 -3.68 -16.09 4.51
C LYS A 108 -5.16 -15.82 4.25
N GLU A 109 -6.03 -16.20 5.16
CA GLU A 109 -7.48 -15.99 5.04
C GLU A 109 -7.83 -14.50 5.06
N ALA A 110 -7.21 -13.71 5.94
CA ALA A 110 -7.42 -12.27 6.00
C ALA A 110 -7.02 -11.59 4.68
N ILE A 111 -5.87 -11.94 4.11
CA ILE A 111 -5.43 -11.40 2.82
C ILE A 111 -6.40 -11.78 1.71
N MET A 112 -6.94 -12.99 1.71
CA MET A 112 -7.94 -13.42 0.73
C MET A 112 -9.25 -12.63 0.86
N LYS A 113 -9.72 -12.35 2.07
CA LYS A 113 -10.92 -11.51 2.32
C LYS A 113 -10.70 -10.06 1.87
N LEU A 114 -9.53 -9.47 2.17
CA LEU A 114 -9.17 -8.11 1.73
C LEU A 114 -9.22 -7.96 0.21
N HIS A 115 -8.88 -9.02 -0.51
CA HIS A 115 -8.84 -8.99 -1.97
C HIS A 115 -10.20 -8.99 -2.64
N GLY A 116 -11.20 -9.59 -2.05
CA GLY A 116 -12.56 -9.57 -2.59
C GLY A 116 -13.10 -8.16 -2.82
N GLU A 117 -12.69 -7.20 -1.99
CA GLU A 117 -13.05 -5.79 -2.14
C GLU A 117 -12.13 -5.03 -3.13
N ALA A 118 -10.85 -5.34 -3.17
CA ALA A 118 -9.85 -4.66 -4.00
C ALA A 118 -10.08 -4.84 -5.51
N TYR A 119 -10.65 -5.96 -5.93
CA TYR A 119 -10.93 -6.28 -7.34
C TYR A 119 -11.77 -5.22 -8.07
N ARG A 120 -12.72 -4.60 -7.36
CA ARG A 120 -13.60 -3.57 -7.93
C ARG A 120 -12.85 -2.32 -8.41
N TYR A 121 -11.60 -2.12 -7.96
CA TYR A 121 -10.86 -0.88 -8.17
C TYR A 121 -9.61 -1.02 -9.05
N ARG A 122 -9.36 -2.18 -9.65
CA ARG A 122 -8.15 -2.49 -10.43
C ARG A 122 -6.86 -2.39 -9.60
N ASP A 123 -6.95 -2.62 -8.32
CA ASP A 123 -5.77 -2.68 -7.46
C ASP A 123 -4.91 -3.86 -7.81
N ARG A 124 -3.62 -3.65 -7.65
CA ARG A 124 -2.61 -4.69 -7.87
C ARG A 124 -2.10 -5.18 -6.54
N VAL A 125 -1.93 -6.48 -6.44
CA VAL A 125 -1.41 -7.08 -5.24
C VAL A 125 -0.29 -8.04 -5.57
N GLY A 126 0.78 -7.91 -4.80
CA GLY A 126 1.92 -8.81 -4.84
C GLY A 126 2.25 -9.34 -3.45
N ILE A 127 3.08 -10.38 -3.41
CA ILE A 127 3.48 -11.07 -2.20
C ILE A 127 4.99 -11.30 -2.22
N VAL A 128 5.64 -10.90 -1.16
CA VAL A 128 6.99 -11.31 -0.79
C VAL A 128 6.89 -12.19 0.45
N ALA A 129 7.41 -13.39 0.38
CA ALA A 129 7.48 -14.32 1.49
C ALA A 129 8.90 -14.35 2.06
N LEU A 130 9.03 -14.19 3.37
CA LEU A 130 10.28 -14.41 4.08
C LEU A 130 10.50 -15.91 4.20
N LYS A 131 11.61 -16.41 3.69
CA LYS A 131 11.87 -17.83 3.67
C LYS A 131 13.36 -18.14 3.83
N ASP A 132 13.68 -19.04 4.74
CA ASP A 132 15.05 -19.46 5.04
C ASP A 132 15.93 -18.22 5.37
N THR A 133 17.07 -18.05 4.74
CA THR A 133 17.96 -16.89 4.91
C THR A 133 17.69 -15.75 3.92
N GLY A 134 16.59 -15.83 3.16
CA GLY A 134 16.27 -14.84 2.14
C GLY A 134 14.77 -14.54 2.04
N ALA A 135 14.38 -13.89 0.97
CA ALA A 135 12.98 -13.63 0.67
C ALA A 135 12.68 -14.00 -0.78
N VAL A 136 11.48 -14.49 -1.03
CA VAL A 136 11.03 -14.91 -2.35
C VAL A 136 9.86 -14.03 -2.78
N VAL A 137 9.91 -13.50 -3.99
CA VAL A 137 8.75 -12.86 -4.61
C VAL A 137 7.79 -13.98 -5.04
N ALA A 138 6.83 -14.30 -4.17
CA ALA A 138 5.85 -15.33 -4.47
C ALA A 138 4.89 -14.90 -5.58
N GLN A 139 4.58 -13.60 -5.63
CA GLN A 139 3.74 -13.01 -6.67
C GLN A 139 4.11 -11.53 -6.89
N HIS A 140 4.39 -11.18 -8.14
CA HIS A 140 4.47 -9.77 -8.56
C HIS A 140 3.08 -9.12 -8.55
N PRO A 141 2.98 -7.77 -8.43
CA PRO A 141 1.70 -7.09 -8.38
C PRO A 141 0.83 -7.35 -9.60
N ILE A 142 -0.29 -8.02 -9.42
CA ILE A 142 -1.32 -8.31 -10.43
C ILE A 142 -2.70 -8.00 -9.91
N THR A 143 -3.66 -7.88 -10.83
CA THR A 143 -5.08 -7.67 -10.52
C THR A 143 -5.86 -8.98 -10.41
N ASN A 144 -5.30 -10.11 -10.83
CA ASN A 144 -5.97 -11.41 -10.79
C ASN A 144 -5.83 -12.04 -9.40
N LEU A 145 -6.92 -11.99 -8.64
CA LEU A 145 -6.96 -12.47 -7.26
C LEU A 145 -6.81 -13.97 -7.10
N HIS A 146 -7.28 -14.76 -8.07
CA HIS A 146 -7.17 -16.22 -8.01
C HIS A 146 -5.71 -16.66 -8.00
N VAL A 147 -4.87 -15.99 -8.79
CA VAL A 147 -3.43 -16.30 -8.81
C VAL A 147 -2.78 -15.92 -7.48
N VAL A 148 -3.15 -14.77 -6.90
CA VAL A 148 -2.64 -14.32 -5.58
C VAL A 148 -3.06 -15.31 -4.50
N ALA A 149 -4.34 -15.72 -4.47
CA ALA A 149 -4.88 -16.67 -3.50
C ALA A 149 -4.16 -18.03 -3.57
N ASN A 150 -3.99 -18.57 -4.78
CA ASN A 150 -3.28 -19.84 -4.96
C ASN A 150 -1.83 -19.79 -4.49
N LYS A 151 -1.15 -18.65 -4.74
CA LYS A 151 0.21 -18.45 -4.23
C LYS A 151 0.26 -18.39 -2.71
N LEU A 152 -0.67 -17.69 -2.08
CA LEU A 152 -0.79 -17.62 -0.62
C LEU A 152 -0.95 -19.04 -0.01
N LEU A 153 -1.86 -19.83 -0.57
CA LEU A 153 -2.11 -21.18 -0.08
C LEU A 153 -0.90 -22.10 -0.25
N SER A 154 -0.06 -21.88 -1.24
CA SER A 154 1.15 -22.69 -1.49
C SER A 154 2.33 -22.34 -0.58
N LEU A 155 2.28 -21.24 0.18
CA LEU A 155 3.37 -20.83 1.06
C LEU A 155 3.49 -21.79 2.26
N ARG A 156 4.71 -22.24 2.53
CA ARG A 156 5.05 -23.12 3.65
C ARG A 156 5.94 -22.41 4.64
N ILE A 157 5.81 -22.79 5.91
CA ILE A 157 6.60 -22.28 7.01
C ILE A 157 8.08 -22.59 6.80
N SER A 158 8.93 -21.65 7.20
CA SER A 158 10.39 -21.69 7.12
C SER A 158 11.01 -21.26 8.46
N GLY A 159 12.34 -21.43 8.63
CA GLY A 159 12.99 -21.33 9.93
C GLY A 159 13.34 -19.89 10.38
N PHE A 160 13.81 -19.04 9.47
CA PHE A 160 14.38 -17.73 9.79
C PHE A 160 13.51 -16.56 9.33
N THR A 161 13.82 -15.35 9.85
CA THR A 161 13.11 -14.11 9.53
C THR A 161 14.06 -13.10 8.87
N PRO A 162 14.35 -13.22 7.56
CA PRO A 162 15.16 -12.28 6.78
C PRO A 162 14.37 -11.01 6.44
N LEU A 163 13.95 -10.28 7.48
CA LEU A 163 13.01 -9.16 7.36
C LEU A 163 13.54 -8.05 6.46
N ALA A 164 14.81 -7.66 6.63
CA ALA A 164 15.44 -6.63 5.80
C ALA A 164 15.45 -7.00 4.31
N THR A 165 15.71 -8.28 3.97
CA THR A 165 15.69 -8.77 2.59
C THR A 165 14.28 -8.71 1.99
N GLY A 166 13.26 -9.06 2.76
CA GLY A 166 11.87 -8.98 2.34
C GLY A 166 11.41 -7.56 2.08
N LEU A 167 11.72 -6.65 3.00
CA LEU A 167 11.43 -5.22 2.86
C LEU A 167 12.12 -4.62 1.64
N LEU A 168 13.40 -4.95 1.41
CA LEU A 168 14.16 -4.47 0.26
C LEU A 168 13.54 -4.93 -1.06
N LYS A 169 13.20 -6.21 -1.19
CA LYS A 169 12.53 -6.74 -2.39
C LYS A 169 11.17 -6.08 -2.64
N ALA A 170 10.36 -5.89 -1.60
CA ALA A 170 9.07 -5.23 -1.72
C ALA A 170 9.25 -3.74 -2.12
N TRP A 171 10.24 -3.05 -1.56
CA TRP A 171 10.60 -1.68 -1.94
C TRP A 171 10.98 -1.57 -3.42
N GLU A 172 11.84 -2.47 -3.94
CA GLU A 172 12.26 -2.49 -5.34
C GLU A 172 11.05 -2.62 -6.28
N ILE A 173 10.14 -3.55 -5.97
CA ILE A 173 8.93 -3.79 -6.76
C ILE A 173 7.99 -2.59 -6.74
N LEU A 174 7.75 -1.99 -5.58
CA LEU A 174 6.86 -0.83 -5.44
C LEU A 174 7.46 0.42 -6.10
N LYS A 175 8.76 0.63 -6.00
CA LYS A 175 9.48 1.69 -6.70
C LYS A 175 9.35 1.54 -8.21
N GLU A 176 9.53 0.33 -8.74
CA GLU A 176 9.34 0.08 -10.17
C GLU A 176 7.88 0.25 -10.61
N ALA A 177 6.91 -0.18 -9.79
CA ALA A 177 5.50 0.05 -10.07
C ALA A 177 5.17 1.55 -10.17
N LYS A 178 5.73 2.36 -9.28
CA LYS A 178 5.57 3.83 -9.28
C LYS A 178 6.26 4.49 -10.48
N ARG A 179 7.41 3.96 -10.93
CA ARG A 179 8.07 4.43 -12.16
C ARG A 179 7.22 4.18 -13.41
N ARG A 180 6.59 3.00 -13.50
CA ARG A 180 5.72 2.61 -14.64
C ARG A 180 4.40 3.38 -14.65
N ASP A 181 3.84 3.61 -13.48
CA ASP A 181 2.58 4.35 -13.32
C ASP A 181 2.71 5.32 -12.13
N ARG A 182 3.04 6.57 -12.45
CA ARG A 182 3.22 7.64 -11.44
C ARG A 182 1.94 7.95 -10.66
N SER A 183 0.78 7.53 -11.17
CA SER A 183 -0.49 7.71 -10.48
C SER A 183 -0.78 6.61 -9.46
N THR A 184 0.00 5.52 -9.44
CA THR A 184 -0.22 4.43 -8.48
C THR A 184 0.16 4.85 -7.06
N ILE A 185 -0.64 4.42 -6.10
CA ILE A 185 -0.38 4.62 -4.67
C ILE A 185 0.36 3.35 -4.18
N PRO A 186 1.66 3.43 -3.86
CA PRO A 186 2.40 2.28 -3.38
C PRO A 186 2.11 2.04 -1.90
N VAL A 187 1.71 0.84 -1.55
CA VAL A 187 1.43 0.41 -0.17
C VAL A 187 2.22 -0.85 0.15
N MET A 188 2.90 -0.88 1.28
CA MET A 188 3.57 -2.05 1.84
C MET A 188 2.86 -2.49 3.12
N VAL A 189 2.38 -3.72 3.14
CA VAL A 189 1.78 -4.34 4.34
C VAL A 189 2.72 -5.41 4.85
N ILE A 190 3.24 -5.23 6.05
CA ILE A 190 4.22 -6.11 6.67
C ILE A 190 3.50 -6.89 7.76
N ILE A 191 3.51 -8.22 7.68
CA ILE A 191 2.89 -9.11 8.66
C ILE A 191 3.97 -10.03 9.21
N THR A 192 4.36 -9.81 10.46
CA THR A 192 5.49 -10.46 11.12
C THR A 192 5.33 -10.41 12.64
N ASP A 193 6.04 -11.26 13.36
CA ASP A 193 6.25 -11.10 14.80
C ASP A 193 7.43 -10.15 15.12
N GLY A 194 8.17 -9.72 14.08
CA GLY A 194 9.27 -8.78 14.19
C GLY A 194 10.62 -9.37 14.61
N SER A 195 10.71 -10.68 14.77
CA SER A 195 11.94 -11.36 15.23
C SER A 195 13.03 -11.43 14.14
N ALA A 196 13.42 -10.26 13.58
CA ALA A 196 14.46 -10.19 12.55
C ALA A 196 15.76 -10.82 13.04
N ASN A 197 16.26 -11.84 12.31
CA ASN A 197 17.45 -12.60 12.71
C ASN A 197 18.43 -12.89 11.57
N VAL A 198 18.15 -12.43 10.35
CA VAL A 198 19.04 -12.58 9.19
C VAL A 198 19.35 -11.21 8.62
N PRO A 199 20.62 -10.74 8.66
CA PRO A 199 21.04 -9.51 8.03
C PRO A 199 21.10 -9.63 6.50
N LEU A 200 21.23 -8.52 5.81
CA LEU A 200 21.48 -8.52 4.37
C LEU A 200 22.85 -9.12 4.05
N THR A 201 22.94 -9.86 2.97
CA THR A 201 24.22 -10.40 2.47
C THR A 201 25.20 -9.30 2.01
N ARG A 202 24.67 -8.11 1.72
CA ARG A 202 25.45 -6.93 1.39
C ARG A 202 24.97 -5.75 2.23
N SER A 203 25.89 -5.12 2.95
CA SER A 203 25.59 -3.91 3.72
C SER A 203 25.13 -2.78 2.81
N LEU A 204 24.03 -2.12 3.15
CA LEU A 204 23.54 -0.92 2.43
C LEU A 204 24.36 0.33 2.79
N GLU A 205 25.03 0.33 3.93
CA GLU A 205 25.82 1.46 4.42
C GLU A 205 27.24 1.44 3.88
N THR A 206 27.92 0.28 4.01
CA THR A 206 29.34 0.14 3.63
C THR A 206 29.54 -0.48 2.23
N GLY A 207 28.53 -1.16 1.71
CA GLY A 207 28.61 -1.92 0.46
C GLY A 207 29.36 -3.24 0.58
N GLU A 208 29.86 -3.60 1.77
CA GLU A 208 30.58 -4.84 2.02
C GLU A 208 29.70 -6.07 1.86
N ILE A 209 30.27 -7.12 1.26
CA ILE A 209 29.64 -8.43 1.19
C ILE A 209 29.93 -9.15 2.50
N ARG A 210 28.89 -9.57 3.18
CA ARG A 210 28.99 -10.32 4.43
C ARG A 210 29.16 -11.80 4.16
N THR A 211 29.99 -12.45 4.94
CA THR A 211 30.20 -13.89 4.85
C THR A 211 28.99 -14.66 5.42
N TYR A 212 28.80 -15.89 5.00
CA TYR A 212 27.70 -16.72 5.48
C TYR A 212 27.71 -16.95 7.00
N THR A 213 28.88 -16.89 7.63
CA THR A 213 29.05 -17.02 9.09
C THR A 213 28.50 -15.81 9.88
N GLU A 214 28.37 -14.66 9.22
CA GLU A 214 27.78 -13.45 9.81
C GLU A 214 26.27 -13.36 9.55
N VAL A 215 25.79 -14.16 8.58
CA VAL A 215 24.37 -14.28 8.23
C VAL A 215 23.77 -15.45 8.98
N GLY A 216 22.93 -15.23 9.94
CA GLY A 216 22.22 -16.30 10.66
C GLY A 216 22.53 -16.40 12.15
N ILE A 217 23.35 -15.52 12.68
CA ILE A 217 23.51 -15.37 14.14
C ILE A 217 22.29 -14.60 14.64
N ALA A 218 21.44 -15.26 15.41
CA ALA A 218 20.31 -14.62 16.07
C ALA A 218 20.84 -13.74 17.20
N VAL A 219 20.90 -12.45 16.95
CA VAL A 219 21.26 -11.45 17.93
C VAL A 219 20.00 -10.74 18.41
N ARG A 220 19.98 -10.27 19.63
CA ARG A 220 18.76 -9.83 20.32
C ARG A 220 18.83 -8.39 20.81
N ASN A 221 19.60 -7.53 20.18
CA ASN A 221 19.69 -6.13 20.55
C ASN A 221 19.65 -5.20 19.33
N TYR A 222 19.45 -3.91 19.55
CA TYR A 222 19.38 -2.89 18.48
C TYR A 222 20.73 -2.65 17.77
N GLU A 223 21.83 -3.17 18.28
CA GLU A 223 23.14 -3.15 17.65
C GLU A 223 23.30 -4.27 16.63
N ASP A 224 22.32 -5.18 16.58
CA ASP A 224 22.29 -6.29 15.68
C ASP A 224 22.28 -5.84 14.21
N LEU A 225 23.11 -6.48 13.40
CA LEU A 225 23.21 -6.23 11.96
C LEU A 225 21.85 -6.39 11.26
N ALA A 226 21.05 -7.39 11.65
CA ALA A 226 19.74 -7.61 11.07
C ALA A 226 18.81 -6.41 11.31
N VAL A 227 18.81 -5.86 12.52
CA VAL A 227 17.97 -4.70 12.87
C VAL A 227 18.49 -3.42 12.20
N ARG A 228 19.80 -3.22 12.16
CA ARG A 228 20.41 -2.08 11.43
C ARG A 228 20.03 -2.08 9.96
N ASP A 229 20.03 -3.25 9.33
CA ASP A 229 19.61 -3.40 7.95
C ASP A 229 18.11 -3.11 7.78
N VAL A 230 17.25 -3.59 8.70
CA VAL A 230 15.83 -3.25 8.73
C VAL A 230 15.62 -1.74 8.83
N MET A 231 16.37 -1.05 9.70
CA MET A 231 16.32 0.41 9.84
C MET A 231 16.74 1.11 8.54
N SER A 232 17.81 0.64 7.91
CA SER A 232 18.33 1.24 6.67
C SER A 232 17.33 1.09 5.52
N VAL A 233 16.73 -0.10 5.36
CA VAL A 233 15.67 -0.33 4.36
C VAL A 233 14.42 0.50 4.68
N SER A 234 14.03 0.60 5.97
CA SER A 234 12.88 1.41 6.39
C SER A 234 13.04 2.90 6.02
N LYS A 235 14.26 3.44 6.15
CA LYS A 235 14.58 4.80 5.67
C LYS A 235 14.45 4.93 4.15
N MET A 236 14.81 3.90 3.37
CA MET A 236 14.61 3.89 1.91
C MET A 236 13.12 3.88 1.55
N ILE A 237 12.32 3.07 2.24
CA ILE A 237 10.86 3.01 2.09
C ILE A 237 10.23 4.38 2.35
N GLN A 238 10.62 5.04 3.43
CA GLN A 238 10.14 6.36 3.79
C GLN A 238 10.50 7.42 2.73
N ARG A 239 11.76 7.43 2.25
CA ARG A 239 12.22 8.37 1.22
C ARG A 239 11.50 8.20 -0.11
N GLU A 240 11.11 6.98 -0.47
CA GLU A 240 10.34 6.71 -1.70
C GLU A 240 8.85 7.11 -1.57
N GLY A 241 8.39 7.43 -0.36
CA GLY A 241 7.00 7.77 -0.09
C GLY A 241 6.05 6.58 -0.23
N ILE A 242 6.49 5.40 0.20
CA ILE A 242 5.68 4.19 0.25
C ILE A 242 4.91 4.18 1.56
N TYR A 243 3.59 4.09 1.47
CA TYR A 243 2.74 3.94 2.66
C TYR A 243 2.96 2.58 3.29
N THR A 244 3.17 2.56 4.60
CA THR A 244 3.51 1.33 5.33
C THR A 244 2.48 1.03 6.40
N VAL A 245 2.01 -0.21 6.42
CA VAL A 245 1.17 -0.78 7.47
C VAL A 245 1.90 -1.98 8.04
N VAL A 246 2.12 -1.99 9.33
CA VAL A 246 2.80 -3.07 10.04
C VAL A 246 1.79 -3.78 10.93
N VAL A 247 1.68 -5.08 10.81
CA VAL A 247 0.84 -5.94 11.65
C VAL A 247 1.77 -6.87 12.44
N ASN A 248 1.88 -6.62 13.74
CA ASN A 248 2.62 -7.50 14.64
C ASN A 248 1.68 -8.58 15.18
N THR A 249 2.06 -9.84 14.97
CA THR A 249 1.27 -11.01 15.36
C THR A 249 1.64 -11.59 16.73
N ASN A 250 2.67 -11.05 17.37
CA ASN A 250 3.13 -11.50 18.69
C ASN A 250 3.68 -10.34 19.53
N PRO A 251 2.83 -9.36 19.91
CA PRO A 251 3.29 -8.16 20.58
C PRO A 251 3.76 -8.40 22.02
N HIS A 252 3.19 -9.39 22.71
CA HIS A 252 3.48 -9.66 24.13
C HIS A 252 3.77 -11.13 24.40
N PHE A 253 4.69 -11.36 25.32
CA PHE A 253 4.98 -12.68 25.85
C PHE A 253 5.01 -12.60 27.40
N TYR A 254 4.11 -13.34 28.07
CA TYR A 254 3.91 -13.26 29.52
C TYR A 254 3.69 -11.82 30.04
N GLY A 255 2.90 -11.02 29.31
CA GLY A 255 2.57 -9.65 29.72
C GLY A 255 3.69 -8.62 29.49
N ARG A 256 4.81 -9.01 28.90
CA ARG A 256 5.91 -8.10 28.50
C ARG A 256 5.98 -7.98 26.99
N GLU A 257 6.34 -6.80 26.52
CA GLU A 257 6.59 -6.55 25.12
C GLU A 257 7.73 -7.44 24.60
N THR A 258 7.54 -8.00 23.41
CA THR A 258 8.58 -8.82 22.79
C THR A 258 9.63 -7.92 22.11
N TYR A 259 10.83 -8.45 21.95
CA TYR A 259 11.85 -7.79 21.13
C TYR A 259 11.35 -7.51 19.69
N GLY A 260 10.61 -8.46 19.11
CA GLY A 260 10.04 -8.29 17.79
C GLY A 260 9.00 -7.17 17.73
N PHE A 261 8.26 -6.92 18.83
CA PHE A 261 7.37 -5.78 18.90
C PHE A 261 8.15 -4.46 18.77
N ALA A 262 9.24 -4.30 19.51
CA ALA A 262 10.09 -3.11 19.40
C ALA A 262 10.66 -2.91 17.99
N VAL A 263 11.01 -3.98 17.27
CA VAL A 263 11.45 -3.90 15.87
C VAL A 263 10.33 -3.43 14.96
N THR A 264 9.11 -3.95 15.13
CA THR A 264 7.95 -3.52 14.32
C THR A 264 7.54 -2.07 14.61
N GLU A 265 7.64 -1.64 15.86
CA GLU A 265 7.43 -0.24 16.25
C GLU A 265 8.47 0.67 15.59
N LEU A 266 9.73 0.26 15.57
CA LEU A 266 10.82 0.97 14.91
C LEU A 266 10.57 1.12 13.40
N ILE A 267 10.12 0.06 12.71
CA ILE A 267 9.74 0.12 11.29
C ILE A 267 8.63 1.15 11.08
N ALA A 268 7.56 1.08 11.87
CA ALA A 268 6.43 1.99 11.74
C ALA A 268 6.85 3.45 12.00
N SER A 269 7.67 3.69 13.01
CA SER A 269 8.20 5.01 13.34
C SER A 269 9.05 5.59 12.21
N ILE A 270 10.03 4.84 11.69
CA ILE A 270 10.92 5.30 10.62
C ILE A 270 10.15 5.56 9.33
N THR A 271 9.24 4.66 8.95
CA THR A 271 8.47 4.79 7.72
C THR A 271 7.32 5.79 7.84
N LYS A 272 7.06 6.31 9.04
CA LYS A 272 5.85 7.07 9.39
C LYS A 272 4.57 6.29 9.06
N GLY A 273 4.66 4.98 9.16
CA GLY A 273 3.58 4.04 8.91
C GLY A 273 2.70 3.82 10.12
N ARG A 274 1.79 2.88 10.00
CA ARG A 274 0.87 2.48 11.08
C ARG A 274 1.25 1.13 11.63
N LEU A 275 1.23 0.99 12.94
CA LEU A 275 1.44 -0.28 13.63
C LEU A 275 0.11 -0.78 14.20
N HIS A 276 -0.20 -2.00 13.87
CA HIS A 276 -1.29 -2.76 14.48
C HIS A 276 -0.74 -3.99 15.20
N THR A 277 -1.30 -4.27 16.36
CA THR A 277 -1.02 -5.48 17.11
C THR A 277 -2.22 -6.40 17.06
N VAL A 278 -1.97 -7.68 16.91
CA VAL A 278 -3.02 -8.70 16.88
C VAL A 278 -2.78 -9.69 18.01
N GLY A 279 -3.77 -9.87 18.89
CA GLY A 279 -3.61 -10.67 20.10
C GLY A 279 -3.63 -12.18 19.81
N ARG A 280 -2.78 -12.95 20.53
CA ARG A 280 -2.74 -14.43 20.47
C ARG A 280 -3.98 -15.14 21.05
N LEU A 281 -4.80 -14.41 21.81
CA LEU A 281 -5.92 -15.00 22.57
C LEU A 281 -7.26 -14.96 21.81
N ALA A 282 -7.29 -14.40 20.60
CA ALA A 282 -8.48 -14.37 19.76
C ALA A 282 -8.71 -15.73 19.07
N THR A 283 -9.97 -16.06 18.79
CA THR A 283 -10.25 -17.19 17.92
C THR A 283 -9.66 -16.96 16.54
N LYS A 284 -9.60 -18.02 15.71
CA LYS A 284 -9.08 -17.87 14.34
C LYS A 284 -9.91 -16.84 13.55
N GLU A 285 -11.21 -16.88 13.72
CA GLU A 285 -12.18 -15.99 13.08
C GLU A 285 -11.99 -14.53 13.53
N ASP A 286 -11.84 -14.29 14.83
CA ASP A 286 -11.59 -12.96 15.39
C ASP A 286 -10.29 -12.37 14.87
N LEU A 287 -9.24 -13.19 14.77
CA LEU A 287 -7.93 -12.79 14.25
C LEU A 287 -8.01 -12.37 12.78
N VAL A 288 -8.76 -13.12 11.99
CA VAL A 288 -8.99 -12.80 10.56
C VAL A 288 -9.73 -11.49 10.42
N GLU A 289 -10.83 -11.30 11.16
CA GLU A 289 -11.63 -10.06 11.11
C GLU A 289 -10.82 -8.85 11.59
N GLU A 290 -10.06 -8.99 12.66
CA GLU A 290 -9.21 -7.92 13.18
C GLU A 290 -8.15 -7.47 12.17
N ILE A 291 -7.46 -8.40 11.50
CA ILE A 291 -6.47 -8.09 10.46
C ILE A 291 -7.16 -7.41 9.27
N VAL A 292 -8.30 -7.93 8.81
CA VAL A 292 -9.06 -7.38 7.68
C VAL A 292 -9.48 -5.94 7.98
N ASP A 293 -10.10 -5.71 9.11
CA ASP A 293 -10.63 -4.39 9.47
C ASP A 293 -9.51 -3.34 9.58
N LYS A 294 -8.41 -3.69 10.26
CA LYS A 294 -7.27 -2.78 10.42
C LYS A 294 -6.65 -2.40 9.08
N ILE A 295 -6.36 -3.38 8.22
CA ILE A 295 -5.76 -3.12 6.91
C ILE A 295 -6.74 -2.39 5.98
N ALA A 296 -8.02 -2.77 5.97
CA ALA A 296 -9.03 -2.13 5.13
C ALA A 296 -9.25 -0.65 5.49
N VAL A 297 -9.28 -0.33 6.78
CA VAL A 297 -9.37 1.05 7.27
C VAL A 297 -8.15 1.84 6.81
N ASP A 298 -6.96 1.29 6.98
CA ASP A 298 -5.73 1.96 6.58
C ASP A 298 -5.64 2.18 5.07
N GLN A 299 -5.99 1.21 4.25
CA GLN A 299 -6.03 1.38 2.79
C GLN A 299 -7.00 2.50 2.37
N LYS A 300 -8.14 2.63 3.03
CA LYS A 300 -9.10 3.73 2.78
C LYS A 300 -8.51 5.08 3.16
N MET A 301 -7.85 5.17 4.32
CA MET A 301 -7.22 6.40 4.79
C MET A 301 -6.03 6.80 3.89
N ILE A 302 -5.17 5.84 3.53
CA ILE A 302 -4.05 6.06 2.61
C ILE A 302 -4.56 6.57 1.26
N ALA A 303 -5.63 5.97 0.71
CA ALA A 303 -6.23 6.41 -0.53
C ALA A 303 -6.75 7.86 -0.42
N HIS A 304 -7.29 8.24 0.72
CA HIS A 304 -7.75 9.61 0.98
C HIS A 304 -6.59 10.60 1.11
N GLU A 305 -5.58 10.30 1.91
CA GLU A 305 -4.38 11.14 2.10
C GLU A 305 -3.62 11.35 0.78
N ALA A 306 -3.42 10.26 0.01
CA ALA A 306 -2.78 10.34 -1.30
C ALA A 306 -3.55 11.24 -2.26
N SER A 307 -4.88 11.23 -2.21
CA SER A 307 -5.70 12.10 -3.07
C SER A 307 -5.59 13.57 -2.71
N LEU A 308 -5.42 13.88 -1.43
CA LEU A 308 -5.21 15.26 -0.98
C LEU A 308 -3.85 15.80 -1.46
N SER A 309 -2.82 14.95 -1.45
CA SER A 309 -1.47 15.30 -1.92
C SER A 309 -1.35 15.43 -3.44
N MET A 310 -2.25 14.79 -4.20
CA MET A 310 -2.28 14.82 -5.67
C MET A 310 -3.17 15.92 -6.26
N LYS A 311 -3.81 16.76 -5.44
CA LYS A 311 -4.55 17.92 -5.94
C LYS A 311 -3.56 18.89 -6.57
N PRO A 312 -3.79 19.37 -7.80
CA PRO A 312 -3.00 20.46 -8.36
C PRO A 312 -3.18 21.70 -7.48
N PRO A 313 -2.13 22.53 -7.34
CA PRO A 313 -2.20 23.79 -6.62
C PRO A 313 -3.23 24.75 -7.18
#